data_e21a73a93418258af59e9efc5f7637e1
#
_entry.id   e21a73a93418258af59e9efc5f7637e1
#
_cell.length_a   1.000
_cell.length_b   1.000
_cell.length_c   1.000
_cell.angle_alpha   90.00
_cell.angle_beta   90.00
_cell.angle_gamma   90.00
#
_symmetry.space_group_name_H-M   'P 1'
#
loop_
_entity.id
_entity.type
_entity.pdbx_description
1 polymer ?
#
loop_
_entity_poly.entity_id
_entity_poly.type
_entity_poly.pdbx_seq_one_letter_code
_entity_poly.pdbx_strand_id
1 'polypeptide(L)'
;MADIKTAVAKTKNARISPFKVRQVLALIRGKSAERAQVILKFSDKRAAGIILKVLNSAMANAEHKYGMDMDKLYVHEAFADQGPVMKRFRPVSMGRAHPYVHKLTHITVKLCERQQEAK
;
A
#
# COMPACT_ATOMS: atom_id res chain seq x y z
N MET A 1 -28.57 -1.37 -5.34
CA MET A 1 -27.28 -0.85 -4.85
C MET A 1 -26.43 -0.40 -6.00
N ALA A 2 -25.99 0.84 -5.92
CA ALA A 2 -25.05 1.31 -6.94
C ALA A 2 -23.70 0.63 -6.73
N ASP A 3 -23.16 0.07 -7.79
CA ASP A 3 -21.82 -0.50 -7.74
C ASP A 3 -20.80 0.62 -7.57
N ILE A 4 -20.00 0.52 -6.53
CA ILE A 4 -18.92 1.47 -6.29
C ILE A 4 -17.75 1.09 -7.19
N LYS A 5 -17.40 1.98 -8.11
CA LYS A 5 -16.22 1.79 -8.93
C LYS A 5 -14.99 1.94 -8.07
N THR A 6 -14.12 0.97 -8.14
CA THR A 6 -12.90 0.93 -7.33
C THR A 6 -11.69 0.81 -8.25
N ALA A 7 -10.77 1.75 -8.12
CA ALA A 7 -9.48 1.67 -8.80
C ALA A 7 -8.50 0.96 -7.86
N VAL A 8 -7.90 -0.11 -8.33
CA VAL A 8 -7.04 -0.97 -7.52
C VAL A 8 -5.62 -0.94 -8.06
N ALA A 9 -4.65 -0.84 -7.16
CA ALA A 9 -3.26 -1.11 -7.48
C ALA A 9 -2.70 -2.08 -6.45
N LYS A 10 -1.84 -2.95 -6.90
CA LYS A 10 -1.29 -4.01 -6.07
C LYS A 10 0.19 -4.19 -6.36
N THR A 11 0.99 -4.30 -5.31
CA THR A 11 2.40 -4.65 -5.42
C THR A 11 2.61 -5.98 -4.73
N LYS A 12 3.22 -6.93 -5.44
CA LYS A 12 3.54 -8.24 -4.89
C LYS A 12 5.00 -8.29 -4.47
N ASN A 13 5.26 -9.04 -3.42
CA ASN A 13 6.61 -9.37 -2.97
C ASN A 13 7.47 -8.15 -2.60
N ALA A 14 6.86 -7.16 -1.96
CA ALA A 14 7.62 -6.05 -1.41
C ALA A 14 8.51 -6.53 -0.27
N ARG A 15 9.76 -6.12 -0.27
CA ARG A 15 10.75 -6.54 0.74
C ARG A 15 10.61 -5.75 2.03
N ILE A 16 9.49 -5.94 2.70
CA ILE A 16 9.24 -5.31 3.98
C ILE A 16 8.24 -6.15 4.75
N SER A 17 8.31 -6.15 6.07
CA SER A 17 7.40 -6.96 6.86
C SER A 17 5.99 -6.39 6.81
N PRO A 18 4.95 -7.25 6.80
CA PRO A 18 3.56 -6.79 6.81
C PRO A 18 3.23 -5.87 7.97
N PHE A 19 3.82 -6.12 9.14
CA PHE A 19 3.60 -5.31 10.33
C PHE A 19 3.98 -3.84 10.10
N LYS A 20 5.17 -3.61 9.53
CA LYS A 20 5.65 -2.26 9.24
C LYS A 20 4.79 -1.56 8.19
N VAL A 21 4.35 -2.30 7.17
CA VAL A 21 3.47 -1.76 6.13
C VAL A 21 2.12 -1.38 6.73
N ARG A 22 1.56 -2.23 7.57
CA ARG A 22 0.25 -1.97 8.19
C ARG A 22 0.24 -0.72 9.06
N GLN A 23 1.35 -0.42 9.73
CA GLN A 23 1.45 0.80 10.51
C GLN A 23 1.30 2.04 9.65
N VAL A 24 1.90 2.04 8.47
CA VAL A 24 1.81 3.18 7.55
C VAL A 24 0.45 3.23 6.85
N LEU A 25 -0.08 2.07 6.45
CA LEU A 25 -1.40 2.01 5.81
C LEU A 25 -2.51 2.57 6.71
N ALA A 26 -2.39 2.35 8.01
CA ALA A 26 -3.38 2.88 8.96
C ALA A 26 -3.45 4.41 8.93
N LEU A 27 -2.36 5.08 8.56
CA LEU A 27 -2.31 6.53 8.48
C LEU A 27 -3.05 7.10 7.28
N ILE A 28 -3.19 6.33 6.21
CA ILE A 28 -3.77 6.81 4.96
C ILE A 28 -5.20 6.32 4.70
N ARG A 29 -5.67 5.33 5.44
CA ARG A 29 -7.03 4.82 5.26
C ARG A 29 -8.07 5.89 5.51
N GLY A 30 -9.02 6.02 4.60
CA GLY A 30 -10.09 7.00 4.70
C GLY A 30 -9.70 8.43 4.36
N LYS A 31 -8.44 8.67 4.06
CA LYS A 31 -7.96 10.00 3.68
C LYS A 31 -8.16 10.21 2.18
N SER A 32 -8.25 11.48 1.77
CA SER A 32 -8.25 11.78 0.34
C SER A 32 -6.93 11.33 -0.27
N ALA A 33 -6.95 11.01 -1.56
CA ALA A 33 -5.73 10.55 -2.24
C ALA A 33 -4.61 11.58 -2.17
N GLU A 34 -4.95 12.85 -2.34
CA GLU A 34 -4.00 13.95 -2.23
C GLU A 34 -3.35 14.01 -0.85
N ARG A 35 -4.17 13.92 0.19
CA ARG A 35 -3.67 13.96 1.57
C ARG A 35 -2.82 12.74 1.88
N ALA A 36 -3.22 11.58 1.38
CA ALA A 36 -2.44 10.36 1.53
C ALA A 36 -1.06 10.49 0.90
N GLN A 37 -0.98 11.09 -0.30
CA GLN A 37 0.31 11.36 -0.94
C GLN A 37 1.21 12.24 -0.08
N VAL A 38 0.65 13.29 0.51
CA VAL A 38 1.41 14.19 1.37
C VAL A 38 1.93 13.48 2.61
N ILE A 39 1.06 12.69 3.24
CA ILE A 39 1.44 11.92 4.43
C ILE A 39 2.59 10.96 4.11
N LEU A 40 2.50 10.25 2.98
CA LEU A 40 3.53 9.29 2.59
C LEU A 40 4.84 9.96 2.18
N LYS A 41 4.74 11.11 1.51
CA LYS A 41 5.92 11.87 1.08
C LYS A 41 6.77 12.35 2.25
N PHE A 42 6.13 12.78 3.33
CA PHE A 42 6.81 13.33 4.48
C PHE A 42 7.05 12.32 5.60
N SER A 43 6.74 11.05 5.35
CA SER A 43 7.00 9.99 6.33
C SER A 43 8.44 9.51 6.22
N ASP A 44 9.09 9.32 7.36
CA ASP A 44 10.46 8.79 7.42
C ASP A 44 10.52 7.29 7.22
N LYS A 45 9.38 6.62 7.25
CA LYS A 45 9.35 5.16 7.21
C LYS A 45 9.62 4.64 5.80
N ARG A 46 10.44 3.59 5.71
CA ARG A 46 10.76 2.96 4.44
C ARG A 46 9.51 2.46 3.71
N ALA A 47 8.56 1.94 4.46
CA ALA A 47 7.30 1.46 3.89
C ALA A 47 6.55 2.55 3.14
N ALA A 48 6.65 3.80 3.59
CA ALA A 48 5.94 4.91 2.98
C ALA A 48 6.32 5.12 1.51
N GLY A 49 7.59 4.98 1.17
CA GLY A 49 8.03 5.10 -0.22
C GLY A 49 7.46 4.03 -1.13
N ILE A 50 7.38 2.81 -0.65
CA ILE A 50 6.80 1.70 -1.39
C ILE A 50 5.29 1.89 -1.57
N ILE A 51 4.62 2.27 -0.49
CA ILE A 51 3.17 2.50 -0.51
C ILE A 51 2.82 3.69 -1.41
N LEU A 52 3.65 4.72 -1.42
CA LEU A 52 3.44 5.88 -2.29
C LEU A 52 3.42 5.48 -3.76
N LYS A 53 4.31 4.58 -4.17
CA LYS A 53 4.31 4.07 -5.53
C LYS A 53 3.02 3.32 -5.87
N VAL A 54 2.53 2.52 -4.94
CA VAL A 54 1.28 1.79 -5.12
C VAL A 54 0.11 2.77 -5.20
N LEU A 55 0.09 3.78 -4.35
CA LEU A 55 -0.95 4.81 -4.35
C LEU A 55 -0.96 5.58 -5.68
N ASN A 56 0.21 6.00 -6.16
CA ASN A 56 0.32 6.70 -7.43
C ASN A 56 -0.16 5.83 -8.59
N SER A 57 0.14 4.55 -8.56
CA SER A 57 -0.34 3.60 -9.55
C SER A 57 -1.87 3.49 -9.51
N ALA A 58 -2.46 3.42 -8.32
CA ALA A 58 -3.92 3.38 -8.17
C ALA A 58 -4.58 4.66 -8.68
N MET A 59 -3.97 5.82 -8.41
CA MET A 59 -4.46 7.10 -8.90
C MET A 59 -4.41 7.16 -10.42
N ALA A 60 -3.33 6.69 -11.02
CA ALA A 60 -3.21 6.63 -12.47
C ALA A 60 -4.26 5.69 -13.09
N ASN A 61 -4.51 4.55 -12.46
CA ASN A 61 -5.56 3.63 -12.91
C ASN A 61 -6.94 4.27 -12.81
N ALA A 62 -7.20 5.04 -11.75
CA ALA A 62 -8.46 5.74 -11.57
C ALA A 62 -8.70 6.74 -12.69
N GLU A 63 -7.68 7.52 -13.03
CA GLU A 63 -7.77 8.54 -14.06
C GLU A 63 -7.88 7.93 -15.46
N HIS A 64 -6.94 7.05 -15.82
CA HIS A 64 -6.83 6.54 -17.19
C HIS A 64 -7.82 5.43 -17.53
N LYS A 65 -8.13 4.59 -16.58
CA LYS A 65 -8.97 3.42 -16.81
C LYS A 65 -10.45 3.69 -16.59
N TYR A 66 -10.77 4.52 -15.61
CA TYR A 66 -12.15 4.75 -15.17
C TYR A 66 -12.60 6.19 -15.32
N GLY A 67 -11.72 7.10 -15.71
CA GLY A 67 -12.07 8.51 -15.86
C GLY A 67 -12.57 9.16 -14.57
N MET A 68 -12.07 8.70 -13.43
CA MET A 68 -12.49 9.23 -12.14
C MET A 68 -11.95 10.63 -11.88
N ASP A 69 -12.72 11.43 -11.14
CA ASP A 69 -12.31 12.75 -10.74
C ASP A 69 -11.26 12.66 -9.64
N MET A 70 -10.04 13.11 -9.93
CA MET A 70 -8.91 13.01 -9.01
C MET A 70 -9.15 13.75 -7.70
N ASP A 71 -9.93 14.84 -7.75
CA ASP A 71 -10.22 15.63 -6.54
C ASP A 71 -11.15 14.92 -5.58
N LYS A 72 -11.89 13.93 -6.06
CA LYS A 72 -12.84 13.18 -5.25
C LYS A 72 -12.32 11.84 -4.78
N LEU A 73 -11.14 11.44 -5.21
CA LEU A 73 -10.56 10.15 -4.83
C LEU A 73 -10.20 10.11 -3.36
N TYR A 74 -10.51 9.00 -2.72
CA TYR A 74 -10.08 8.73 -1.36
C TYR A 74 -9.64 7.27 -1.24
N VAL A 75 -8.84 7.00 -0.23
CA VAL A 75 -8.37 5.64 0.04
C VAL A 75 -9.50 4.88 0.71
N HIS A 76 -10.19 4.06 -0.07
CA HIS A 76 -11.32 3.25 0.41
C HIS A 76 -10.83 2.08 1.24
N GLU A 77 -9.90 1.33 0.69
CA GLU A 77 -9.27 0.20 1.38
C GLU A 77 -7.78 0.21 1.11
N ALA A 78 -7.02 -0.14 2.11
CA ALA A 78 -5.58 -0.33 1.97
C ALA A 78 -5.19 -1.44 2.93
N PHE A 79 -4.60 -2.51 2.42
CA PHE A 79 -4.24 -3.64 3.25
C PHE A 79 -2.95 -4.30 2.77
N ALA A 80 -2.34 -5.02 3.67
CA ALA A 80 -1.11 -5.75 3.41
C ALA A 80 -1.30 -7.20 3.80
N ASP A 81 -1.03 -8.09 2.86
CA ASP A 81 -1.07 -9.53 3.08
C ASP A 81 0.35 -10.06 3.12
N GLN A 82 0.58 -11.09 3.94
CA GLN A 82 1.87 -11.73 3.98
C GLN A 82 2.09 -12.52 2.69
N GLY A 83 3.21 -12.23 2.02
CA GLY A 83 3.63 -12.96 0.84
C GLY A 83 4.51 -14.15 1.22
N PRO A 84 5.18 -14.75 0.23
CA PRO A 84 6.08 -15.86 0.51
C PRO A 84 7.23 -15.44 1.41
N VAL A 85 7.73 -16.38 2.15
CA VAL A 85 8.84 -16.18 3.10
C VAL A 85 10.12 -16.65 2.43
N MET A 86 11.13 -15.79 2.39
CA MET A 86 12.46 -16.18 1.93
C MET A 86 13.31 -16.57 3.11
N LYS A 87 13.72 -17.82 3.13
CA LYS A 87 14.63 -18.33 4.16
C LYS A 87 16.06 -18.08 3.73
N ARG A 88 16.85 -17.51 4.64
CA ARG A 88 18.25 -17.25 4.44
C ARG A 88 19.04 -17.78 5.63
N PHE A 89 20.32 -18.04 5.42
CA PHE A 89 21.20 -18.52 6.48
C PHE A 89 22.34 -17.53 6.62
N ARG A 90 22.62 -17.15 7.87
CA ARG A 90 23.79 -16.35 8.18
C ARG A 90 24.88 -17.26 8.71
N PRO A 91 26.09 -17.22 8.13
CA PRO A 91 27.19 -17.93 8.74
C PRO A 91 27.54 -17.28 10.09
N VAL A 92 27.79 -18.11 11.08
CA VAL A 92 28.26 -17.67 12.39
C VAL A 92 29.57 -18.39 12.69
N SER A 93 30.24 -18.01 13.79
CA SER A 93 31.49 -18.64 14.16
C SER A 93 31.34 -20.15 14.27
N MET A 94 32.41 -20.85 13.99
CA MET A 94 32.51 -22.35 14.07
C MET A 94 31.70 -23.07 12.98
N GLY A 95 31.49 -22.45 11.83
CA GLY A 95 30.84 -23.10 10.68
C GLY A 95 29.35 -23.34 10.83
N ARG A 96 28.73 -22.82 11.87
CA ARG A 96 27.30 -22.92 12.06
C ARG A 96 26.58 -21.84 11.25
N ALA A 97 25.36 -22.12 10.82
CA ALA A 97 24.53 -21.15 10.13
C ALA A 97 23.26 -20.91 10.95
N HIS A 98 22.91 -19.64 11.15
CA HIS A 98 21.63 -19.27 11.75
C HIS A 98 20.62 -19.00 10.66
N PRO A 99 19.46 -19.66 10.67
CA PRO A 99 18.39 -19.31 9.74
C PRO A 99 17.80 -17.96 10.11
N TYR A 100 17.51 -17.16 9.11
CA TYR A 100 16.72 -15.95 9.28
C TYR A 100 15.73 -15.85 8.14
N VAL A 101 14.66 -15.09 8.36
CA VAL A 101 13.53 -15.08 7.47
C VAL A 101 13.27 -13.65 6.98
N HIS A 102 13.19 -13.49 5.67
CA HIS A 102 12.67 -12.25 5.06
C HIS A 102 11.23 -12.47 4.72
N LYS A 103 10.36 -11.71 5.36
CA LYS A 103 8.94 -11.71 5.05
C LYS A 103 8.68 -10.75 3.92
N LEU A 104 7.99 -11.22 2.90
CA LEU A 104 7.55 -10.39 1.79
C LEU A 104 6.09 -10.00 2.02
N THR A 105 5.69 -8.89 1.45
CA THR A 105 4.35 -8.35 1.65
C THR A 105 3.70 -8.04 0.31
N HIS A 106 2.42 -8.36 0.21
CA HIS A 106 1.59 -7.90 -0.90
C HIS A 106 0.80 -6.69 -0.42
N ILE A 107 0.94 -5.57 -1.09
CA ILE A 107 0.27 -4.32 -0.73
C ILE A 107 -0.82 -4.03 -1.73
N THR A 108 -2.03 -3.78 -1.25
CA THR A 108 -3.17 -3.45 -2.09
C THR A 108 -3.75 -2.11 -1.63
N VAL A 109 -3.96 -1.20 -2.57
CA VAL A 109 -4.62 0.08 -2.33
C VAL A 109 -5.81 0.18 -3.26
N LYS A 110 -6.97 0.47 -2.70
CA LYS A 110 -8.21 0.66 -3.46
C LYS A 110 -8.70 2.08 -3.27
N LEU A 111 -8.92 2.76 -4.36
CA LEU A 111 -9.42 4.14 -4.37
C LEU A 111 -10.83 4.18 -4.91
N CYS A 112 -11.65 5.02 -4.32
CA CYS A 112 -13.01 5.30 -4.78
C CYS A 112 -13.21 6.80 -4.86
N GLU A 113 -14.22 7.22 -5.64
CA GLU A 113 -14.66 8.61 -5.62
C GLU A 113 -15.61 8.82 -4.44
N ARG A 114 -15.42 9.92 -3.73
CA ARG A 114 -16.39 10.32 -2.72
C ARG A 114 -17.61 10.87 -3.42
N GLN A 115 -18.76 10.35 -3.03
CA GLN A 115 -20.00 10.92 -3.47
C GLN A 115 -20.23 12.20 -2.67
N GLN A 116 -20.60 13.28 -3.37
CA GLN A 116 -21.00 14.47 -2.69
C GLN A 116 -22.30 14.18 -1.93
N GLU A 117 -22.23 14.33 -0.63
CA GLU A 117 -23.44 14.28 0.15
C GLU A 117 -24.26 15.51 -0.19
N ALA A 118 -25.47 15.27 -0.62
CA ALA A 118 -26.44 16.34 -0.77
C ALA A 118 -26.80 16.84 0.62
N LYS A 119 -26.40 18.04 0.91
CA LYS A 119 -26.75 18.66 2.20
C LYS A 119 -27.93 19.56 2.02
#